data_aac4127a73d894ba4bf3f80fa2bf1601
#
_entry.id   aac4127a73d894ba4bf3f80fa2bf1601
#
_cell.length_a   1.000
_cell.length_b   1.000
_cell.length_c   1.000
_cell.angle_alpha   90.00
_cell.angle_beta   90.00
_cell.angle_gamma   90.00
#
_symmetry.space_group_name_H-M   'P 1'
#
loop_
_entity.id
_entity.type
_entity.pdbx_description
1 polymer ?
#
loop_
_entity_poly.entity_id
_entity_poly.type
_entity_poly.pdbx_seq_one_letter_code
_entity_poly.pdbx_strand_id
1 'polypeptide(L)'
;MISLQILAADKLYTVISVGYSDLEFTQESNKGLGYKMAIGYQFDPQWYVEAGYQQLIHDKLYTTGLPTAADVNNGVNVQQGDAMFLAFLGKASSRVGELFYRIGVLKTDIRGQQLLIGVRECEFGQANELTIADFGAATMCDYDESGVAGVIGLGFDYFVGARSMVRAEIEYIKGENNLTATVATLGFRYNF
;
A
#
# COMPACT_ATOMS: atom_id res chain seq x y z
N MET A 1 7.55 33.29 26.47
CA MET A 1 8.08 32.34 25.46
C MET A 1 7.18 31.10 25.32
N ILE A 2 5.88 31.24 24.89
CA ILE A 2 4.94 30.11 24.76
C ILE A 2 4.01 30.30 23.54
N SER A 3 4.39 31.11 22.56
CA SER A 3 3.48 31.45 21.45
C SER A 3 3.77 30.70 20.13
N LEU A 4 4.82 29.87 20.06
CA LEU A 4 5.16 29.17 18.81
C LEU A 4 4.42 27.83 18.61
N GLN A 5 3.86 27.26 19.65
CA GLN A 5 3.24 25.92 19.57
C GLN A 5 1.82 25.93 19.00
N ILE A 6 1.07 27.02 19.14
CA ILE A 6 -0.33 27.12 18.68
C ILE A 6 -0.42 27.26 17.16
N LEU A 7 0.50 28.01 16.55
CA LEU A 7 0.53 28.20 15.08
C LEU A 7 0.96 26.97 14.29
N ALA A 8 1.62 26.00 14.93
CA ALA A 8 2.01 24.75 14.27
C ALA A 8 0.88 23.72 14.24
N ALA A 9 -0.03 23.73 15.22
CA ALA A 9 -1.14 22.79 15.29
C ALA A 9 -2.17 23.03 14.17
N ASP A 10 -2.50 24.24 13.83
CA ASP A 10 -3.46 24.59 12.78
C ASP A 10 -3.03 24.17 11.37
N LYS A 11 -1.74 23.79 11.20
CA LYS A 11 -1.18 23.32 9.93
C LYS A 11 -1.02 21.81 9.84
N LEU A 12 -1.26 21.12 10.95
CA LEU A 12 -1.17 19.67 11.01
C LEU A 12 -2.52 19.01 10.72
N TYR A 13 -2.47 17.88 10.09
CA TYR A 13 -3.65 17.02 9.89
C TYR A 13 -3.28 15.55 9.89
N THR A 14 -4.28 14.72 10.08
CA THR A 14 -4.18 13.27 9.95
C THR A 14 -5.10 12.76 8.87
N VAL A 15 -4.73 11.66 8.24
CA VAL A 15 -5.54 10.94 7.26
C VAL A 15 -5.57 9.47 7.64
N ILE A 16 -6.76 8.88 7.59
CA ILE A 16 -6.96 7.44 7.68
C ILE A 16 -7.84 7.05 6.49
N SER A 17 -7.40 6.08 5.70
CA SER A 17 -8.10 5.61 4.51
C SER A 17 -8.09 4.09 4.44
N VAL A 18 -9.12 3.55 3.83
CA VAL A 18 -9.19 2.16 3.40
C VAL A 18 -9.38 2.13 1.89
N GLY A 19 -8.92 1.10 1.24
CA GLY A 19 -8.98 1.05 -0.21
C GLY A 19 -8.76 -0.32 -0.79
N TYR A 20 -8.77 -0.34 -2.10
CA TYR A 20 -8.53 -1.51 -2.91
C TYR A 20 -7.29 -1.28 -3.76
N SER A 21 -6.40 -2.24 -3.75
CA SER A 21 -5.18 -2.22 -4.56
C SER A 21 -5.13 -3.37 -5.55
N ASP A 22 -4.55 -3.09 -6.70
CA ASP A 22 -4.11 -4.04 -7.69
C ASP A 22 -2.58 -3.95 -7.72
N LEU A 23 -1.92 -4.97 -7.16
CA LEU A 23 -0.48 -5.04 -6.97
C LEU A 23 0.10 -6.09 -7.92
N GLU A 24 0.98 -5.66 -8.79
CA GLU A 24 1.78 -6.52 -9.65
C GLU A 24 3.22 -6.52 -9.17
N PHE A 25 3.75 -7.69 -8.89
CA PHE A 25 5.15 -7.88 -8.51
C PHE A 25 5.69 -9.10 -9.26
N THR A 26 6.77 -8.90 -10.02
CA THR A 26 7.46 -9.98 -10.74
C THR A 26 6.54 -10.88 -11.59
N GLN A 27 5.62 -10.28 -12.39
CA GLN A 27 4.63 -10.94 -13.25
C GLN A 27 3.42 -11.58 -12.52
N GLU A 28 3.39 -11.54 -11.19
CA GLU A 28 2.24 -11.98 -10.42
C GLU A 28 1.37 -10.79 -10.03
N SER A 29 0.06 -10.90 -10.27
CA SER A 29 -0.90 -9.84 -9.95
C SER A 29 -1.84 -10.33 -8.85
N ASN A 30 -1.90 -9.58 -7.76
CA ASN A 30 -2.80 -9.82 -6.64
C ASN A 30 -3.63 -8.56 -6.34
N LYS A 31 -4.88 -8.78 -5.98
CA LYS A 31 -5.83 -7.73 -5.66
C LYS A 31 -6.34 -7.90 -4.25
N GLY A 32 -6.37 -6.80 -3.49
CA GLY A 32 -6.78 -6.89 -2.11
C GLY A 32 -7.19 -5.57 -1.48
N LEU A 33 -7.66 -5.67 -0.25
CA LEU A 33 -7.94 -4.51 0.59
C LEU A 33 -6.67 -4.08 1.31
N GLY A 34 -6.49 -2.77 1.37
CA GLY A 34 -5.42 -2.14 2.11
C GLY A 34 -5.91 -0.96 2.93
N TYR A 35 -5.04 -0.38 3.73
CA TYR A 35 -5.29 0.85 4.46
C TYR A 35 -4.09 1.77 4.42
N LYS A 36 -4.34 3.06 4.65
CA LYS A 36 -3.32 4.10 4.70
C LYS A 36 -3.55 4.99 5.91
N MET A 37 -2.47 5.29 6.63
CA MET A 37 -2.44 6.26 7.71
C MET A 37 -1.34 7.27 7.42
N ALA A 38 -1.65 8.56 7.56
CA ALA A 38 -0.71 9.63 7.31
C ALA A 38 -0.86 10.78 8.30
N ILE A 39 0.26 11.46 8.51
CA ILE A 39 0.31 12.77 9.13
C ILE A 39 0.80 13.74 8.05
N GLY A 40 0.09 14.84 7.91
CA GLY A 40 0.43 15.89 6.95
C GLY A 40 0.67 17.23 7.62
N TYR A 41 1.53 18.02 7.00
CA TYR A 41 1.83 19.39 7.40
C TYR A 41 1.67 20.33 6.21
N GLN A 42 0.81 21.33 6.38
CA GLN A 42 0.62 22.39 5.41
C GLN A 42 1.64 23.51 5.65
N PHE A 43 2.63 23.63 4.79
CA PHE A 43 3.65 24.69 4.91
C PHE A 43 3.32 25.94 4.10
N ASP A 44 2.47 25.80 3.07
CA ASP A 44 1.97 26.86 2.21
C ASP A 44 0.47 26.65 1.92
N PRO A 45 -0.33 27.68 1.59
CA PRO A 45 -1.74 27.50 1.25
C PRO A 45 -2.04 26.49 0.15
N GLN A 46 -1.09 26.23 -0.75
CA GLN A 46 -1.23 25.30 -1.86
C GLN A 46 -0.40 24.03 -1.71
N TRP A 47 0.49 23.95 -0.70
CA TRP A 47 1.46 22.86 -0.60
C TRP A 47 1.46 22.19 0.75
N TYR A 48 1.54 20.86 0.71
CA TYR A 48 1.63 20.00 1.88
C TYR A 48 2.77 19.00 1.73
N VAL A 49 3.18 18.48 2.86
CA VAL A 49 3.98 17.25 2.93
C VAL A 49 3.22 16.23 3.78
N GLU A 50 3.17 15.00 3.33
CA GLU A 50 2.60 13.87 4.07
C GLU A 50 3.65 12.78 4.26
N ALA A 51 3.68 12.22 5.47
CA ALA A 51 4.43 11.00 5.76
C ALA A 51 3.50 9.99 6.43
N GLY A 52 3.68 8.73 6.13
CA GLY A 52 2.79 7.72 6.67
C GLY A 52 3.16 6.30 6.32
N TYR A 53 2.22 5.43 6.62
CA TYR A 53 2.27 4.00 6.36
C TYR A 53 1.07 3.60 5.51
N GLN A 54 1.31 2.70 4.58
CA GLN A 54 0.29 2.14 3.69
C GLN A 54 0.48 0.64 3.59
N GLN A 55 -0.58 -0.11 3.89
CA GLN A 55 -0.67 -1.51 3.55
C GLN A 55 -1.29 -1.62 2.17
N LEU A 56 -0.55 -2.14 1.21
CA LEU A 56 -0.98 -2.27 -0.19
C LEU A 56 -1.90 -3.47 -0.35
N ILE A 57 -1.48 -4.61 0.20
CA ILE A 57 -2.23 -5.85 0.14
C ILE A 57 -1.91 -6.70 1.38
N HIS A 58 -2.87 -7.49 1.82
CA HIS A 58 -2.69 -8.37 2.98
C HIS A 58 -3.41 -9.68 2.77
N ASP A 59 -2.69 -10.64 2.18
CA ASP A 59 -3.12 -12.03 2.11
C ASP A 59 -2.55 -12.82 3.29
N LYS A 60 -3.24 -13.88 3.67
CA LYS A 60 -2.79 -14.72 4.77
C LYS A 60 -1.72 -15.70 4.29
N LEU A 61 -0.47 -15.44 4.67
CA LEU A 61 0.64 -16.36 4.38
C LEU A 61 0.47 -17.72 5.11
N TYR A 62 0.93 -18.79 4.49
CA TYR A 62 0.97 -20.13 5.11
C TYR A 62 2.14 -20.21 6.08
N THR A 63 1.92 -19.85 7.34
CA THR A 63 2.97 -19.87 8.39
C THR A 63 3.01 -21.17 9.19
N THR A 64 1.90 -21.91 9.25
CA THR A 64 1.74 -23.09 10.16
C THR A 64 0.95 -24.24 9.55
N GLY A 65 0.70 -24.25 8.27
CA GLY A 65 -0.04 -25.34 7.61
C GLY A 65 0.47 -25.60 6.21
N LEU A 66 0.47 -26.84 5.79
CA LEU A 66 0.71 -27.16 4.39
C LEU A 66 -0.52 -26.75 3.57
N PRO A 67 -0.32 -26.26 2.33
CA PRO A 67 -1.42 -26.04 1.39
C PRO A 67 -2.25 -27.31 1.19
N THR A 68 -3.54 -27.14 1.01
CA THR A 68 -4.44 -28.27 0.74
C THR A 68 -4.48 -28.58 -0.76
N ALA A 69 -5.02 -29.76 -1.12
CA ALA A 69 -5.24 -30.12 -2.51
C ALA A 69 -6.11 -29.09 -3.27
N ALA A 70 -7.04 -28.43 -2.58
CA ALA A 70 -7.87 -27.36 -3.16
C ALA A 70 -7.04 -26.10 -3.46
N ASP A 71 -6.09 -25.77 -2.61
CA ASP A 71 -5.18 -24.63 -2.81
C ASP A 71 -4.29 -24.85 -4.03
N VAL A 72 -3.77 -26.08 -4.22
CA VAL A 72 -2.95 -26.44 -5.38
C VAL A 72 -3.72 -26.28 -6.69
N ASN A 73 -4.98 -26.69 -6.73
CA ASN A 73 -5.82 -26.57 -7.92
C ASN A 73 -6.15 -25.13 -8.29
N ASN A 74 -6.21 -24.24 -7.30
CA ASN A 74 -6.52 -22.82 -7.49
C ASN A 74 -5.28 -21.96 -7.78
N GLY A 75 -4.07 -22.54 -7.65
CA GLY A 75 -2.81 -21.82 -7.74
C GLY A 75 -2.62 -20.92 -6.51
N VAL A 76 -1.81 -21.36 -5.55
CA VAL A 76 -1.53 -20.53 -4.36
C VAL A 76 -0.52 -19.46 -4.73
N ASN A 77 -0.97 -18.22 -4.69
CA ASN A 77 -0.13 -17.05 -4.73
C ASN A 77 -0.66 -16.07 -3.70
N VAL A 78 -0.03 -16.03 -2.53
CA VAL A 78 -0.40 -15.13 -1.43
C VAL A 78 0.66 -14.09 -1.23
N GLN A 79 0.24 -12.84 -1.05
CA GLN A 79 1.14 -11.71 -1.04
C GLN A 79 0.76 -10.70 0.06
N GLN A 80 1.77 -10.17 0.71
CA GLN A 80 1.65 -9.04 1.63
C GLN A 80 2.56 -7.93 1.15
N GLY A 81 2.05 -6.70 1.14
CA GLY A 81 2.80 -5.53 0.74
C GLY A 81 2.54 -4.37 1.68
N ASP A 82 3.60 -3.90 2.30
CA ASP A 82 3.60 -2.76 3.22
C ASP A 82 4.52 -1.68 2.68
N ALA A 83 4.22 -0.42 2.98
CA ALA A 83 5.06 0.69 2.56
C ALA A 83 5.04 1.84 3.58
N MET A 84 6.20 2.41 3.83
CA MET A 84 6.34 3.74 4.43
C MET A 84 6.54 4.76 3.32
N PHE A 85 5.89 5.91 3.40
CA PHE A 85 5.97 6.92 2.36
C PHE A 85 6.25 8.33 2.86
N LEU A 86 6.83 9.12 1.98
CA LEU A 86 6.96 10.57 2.07
C LEU A 86 6.49 11.17 0.75
N ALA A 87 5.54 12.10 0.80
CA ALA A 87 4.95 12.69 -0.38
C ALA A 87 4.74 14.18 -0.24
N PHE A 88 4.87 14.89 -1.37
CA PHE A 88 4.46 16.27 -1.55
C PHE A 88 3.11 16.30 -2.25
N LEU A 89 2.23 17.20 -1.79
CA LEU A 89 0.91 17.41 -2.36
C LEU A 89 0.75 18.87 -2.76
N GLY A 90 0.32 19.08 -4.00
CA GLY A 90 -0.14 20.40 -4.45
C GLY A 90 -1.66 20.40 -4.56
N LYS A 91 -2.32 21.47 -4.14
CA LYS A 91 -3.78 21.55 -4.11
C LYS A 91 -4.36 22.75 -4.83
N ALA A 92 -5.59 22.57 -5.30
CA ALA A 92 -6.49 23.63 -5.74
C ALA A 92 -7.79 23.56 -4.92
N SER A 93 -8.09 24.64 -4.20
CA SER A 93 -9.25 24.69 -3.31
C SER A 93 -10.46 25.32 -4.00
N SER A 94 -11.64 24.80 -3.67
CA SER A 94 -12.95 25.32 -4.09
C SER A 94 -13.86 25.50 -2.87
N ARG A 95 -15.12 25.92 -3.08
CA ARG A 95 -16.10 26.04 -1.98
C ARG A 95 -16.55 24.70 -1.40
N VAL A 96 -16.42 23.60 -2.14
CA VAL A 96 -16.92 22.27 -1.77
C VAL A 96 -15.82 21.33 -1.33
N GLY A 97 -14.56 21.64 -1.68
CA GLY A 97 -13.43 20.75 -1.35
C GLY A 97 -12.14 21.18 -2.02
N GLU A 98 -11.13 20.35 -1.88
CA GLU A 98 -9.77 20.54 -2.40
C GLU A 98 -9.42 19.40 -3.35
N LEU A 99 -9.14 19.73 -4.61
CA LEU A 99 -8.48 18.80 -5.53
C LEU A 99 -6.98 18.82 -5.22
N PHE A 100 -6.35 17.67 -5.14
CA PHE A 100 -4.91 17.59 -4.94
C PHE A 100 -4.26 16.58 -5.88
N TYR A 101 -2.99 16.83 -6.18
CA TYR A 101 -2.09 15.83 -6.76
C TYR A 101 -0.99 15.50 -5.75
N ARG A 102 -0.49 14.30 -5.86
CA ARG A 102 0.56 13.76 -5.00
C ARG A 102 1.74 13.28 -5.85
N ILE A 103 2.95 13.53 -5.35
CA ILE A 103 4.17 12.91 -5.83
C ILE A 103 5.02 12.54 -4.62
N GLY A 104 5.59 11.34 -4.60
CA GLY A 104 6.36 10.90 -3.44
C GLY A 104 7.20 9.67 -3.70
N VAL A 105 7.82 9.22 -2.63
CA VAL A 105 8.64 8.01 -2.59
C VAL A 105 8.13 7.09 -1.48
N LEU A 106 8.27 5.79 -1.71
CA LEU A 106 7.93 4.75 -0.75
C LEU A 106 9.13 3.85 -0.52
N LYS A 107 9.29 3.42 0.71
CA LYS A 107 10.05 2.21 1.03
C LYS A 107 9.04 1.09 1.17
N THR A 108 9.16 0.08 0.31
CA THR A 108 8.23 -1.05 0.23
C THR A 108 8.88 -2.30 0.80
N ASP A 109 8.08 -3.10 1.51
CA ASP A 109 8.41 -4.45 1.95
C ASP A 109 7.33 -5.39 1.41
N ILE A 110 7.73 -6.32 0.54
CA ILE A 110 6.82 -7.25 -0.14
C ILE A 110 7.22 -8.67 0.20
N ARG A 111 6.28 -9.41 0.76
CA ARG A 111 6.43 -10.82 1.10
C ARG A 111 5.40 -11.63 0.36
N GLY A 112 5.80 -12.81 -0.07
CA GLY A 112 4.84 -13.68 -0.71
C GLY A 112 5.28 -15.13 -0.73
N GLN A 113 4.31 -15.99 -1.07
CA GLN A 113 4.47 -17.40 -1.20
C GLN A 113 3.80 -17.88 -2.48
N GLN A 114 4.56 -18.57 -3.32
CA GLN A 114 4.08 -19.16 -4.55
C GLN A 114 4.26 -20.68 -4.50
N LEU A 115 3.20 -21.42 -4.79
CA LEU A 115 3.23 -22.87 -4.85
C LEU A 115 3.38 -23.37 -6.29
N LEU A 116 4.46 -24.12 -6.55
CA LEU A 116 4.74 -24.75 -7.83
C LEU A 116 4.56 -26.27 -7.70
N ILE A 117 3.90 -26.89 -8.69
CA ILE A 117 3.75 -28.36 -8.73
C ILE A 117 5.05 -28.99 -9.19
N GLY A 118 5.50 -30.03 -8.45
CA GLY A 118 6.76 -30.73 -8.70
C GLY A 118 7.96 -30.08 -8.02
N VAL A 119 9.14 -30.71 -8.19
CA VAL A 119 10.41 -30.13 -7.74
C VAL A 119 10.88 -29.13 -8.80
N ARG A 120 10.88 -27.85 -8.44
CA ARG A 120 11.26 -26.74 -9.33
C ARG A 120 12.17 -25.75 -8.60
N GLU A 121 13.00 -25.07 -9.37
CA GLU A 121 13.74 -23.91 -8.88
C GLU A 121 12.80 -22.69 -8.81
N CYS A 122 12.92 -21.90 -7.75
CA CYS A 122 12.18 -20.65 -7.59
C CYS A 122 12.87 -19.56 -8.40
N GLU A 123 12.10 -18.80 -9.14
CA GLU A 123 12.61 -17.62 -9.86
C GLU A 123 13.05 -16.52 -8.88
N PHE A 124 12.33 -16.43 -7.74
CA PHE A 124 12.62 -15.53 -6.63
C PHE A 124 12.47 -16.24 -5.29
N GLY A 125 13.30 -15.83 -4.31
CA GLY A 125 13.22 -16.31 -2.94
C GLY A 125 13.84 -17.68 -2.70
N GLN A 126 13.35 -18.37 -1.69
CA GLN A 126 13.86 -19.67 -1.24
C GLN A 126 12.89 -20.78 -1.59
N ALA A 127 13.42 -21.86 -2.16
CA ALA A 127 12.65 -23.05 -2.48
C ALA A 127 12.57 -23.98 -1.26
N ASN A 128 11.35 -24.29 -0.85
CA ASN A 128 11.04 -25.31 0.17
C ASN A 128 10.29 -26.46 -0.48
N GLU A 129 10.92 -27.64 -0.55
CA GLU A 129 10.28 -28.84 -1.08
C GLU A 129 9.26 -29.38 -0.09
N LEU A 130 8.06 -29.63 -0.57
CA LEU A 130 6.93 -30.14 0.21
C LEU A 130 6.35 -31.39 -0.45
N THR A 131 5.77 -32.28 0.36
CA THR A 131 4.93 -33.37 -0.13
C THR A 131 3.50 -33.12 0.30
N ILE A 132 2.63 -32.85 -0.67
CA ILE A 132 1.21 -32.57 -0.43
C ILE A 132 0.44 -33.90 -0.60
N ALA A 133 -0.40 -34.23 0.38
CA ALA A 133 -1.27 -35.38 0.31
C ALA A 133 -2.15 -35.30 -0.95
N ASP A 134 -2.25 -36.41 -1.70
CA ASP A 134 -2.99 -36.54 -2.96
C ASP A 134 -2.38 -35.86 -4.21
N PHE A 135 -1.30 -35.06 -4.07
CA PHE A 135 -0.63 -34.38 -5.21
C PHE A 135 0.83 -34.76 -5.42
N GLY A 136 1.51 -35.28 -4.38
CA GLY A 136 2.92 -35.60 -4.45
C GLY A 136 3.86 -34.41 -4.18
N ALA A 137 5.00 -34.38 -4.88
CA ALA A 137 6.00 -33.32 -4.67
C ALA A 137 5.54 -31.97 -5.19
N ALA A 138 5.79 -30.92 -4.38
CA ALA A 138 5.55 -29.52 -4.73
C ALA A 138 6.69 -28.66 -4.17
N THR A 139 6.90 -27.48 -4.72
CA THR A 139 7.88 -26.51 -4.25
C THR A 139 7.14 -25.23 -3.83
N MET A 140 7.35 -24.81 -2.57
CA MET A 140 6.91 -23.51 -2.07
C MET A 140 8.06 -22.53 -2.21
N CYS A 141 7.84 -21.47 -2.94
CA CYS A 141 8.76 -20.36 -3.11
C CYS A 141 8.38 -19.23 -2.17
N ASP A 142 9.19 -19.00 -1.13
CA ASP A 142 9.02 -17.93 -0.18
C ASP A 142 9.95 -16.76 -0.54
N TYR A 143 9.41 -15.56 -0.66
CA TYR A 143 10.20 -14.36 -0.92
C TYR A 143 9.87 -13.22 0.05
N ASP A 144 10.90 -12.44 0.39
CA ASP A 144 10.82 -11.24 1.26
C ASP A 144 11.74 -10.20 0.64
N GLU A 145 11.16 -9.21 -0.04
CA GLU A 145 11.88 -8.22 -0.84
C GLU A 145 11.53 -6.82 -0.37
N SER A 146 12.58 -6.06 -0.05
CA SER A 146 12.47 -4.62 0.25
C SER A 146 12.97 -3.80 -0.93
N GLY A 147 12.27 -2.72 -1.25
CA GLY A 147 12.65 -1.86 -2.36
C GLY A 147 12.21 -0.41 -2.18
N VAL A 148 12.54 0.39 -3.19
CA VAL A 148 12.11 1.78 -3.27
C VAL A 148 11.17 1.94 -4.46
N ALA A 149 10.09 2.69 -4.25
CA ALA A 149 9.12 2.99 -5.29
C ALA A 149 8.81 4.49 -5.33
N GLY A 150 8.42 4.97 -6.52
CA GLY A 150 7.81 6.27 -6.70
C GLY A 150 6.29 6.17 -6.69
N VAL A 151 5.61 7.21 -6.24
CA VAL A 151 4.15 7.34 -6.30
C VAL A 151 3.75 8.64 -6.94
N ILE A 152 2.74 8.57 -7.80
CA ILE A 152 1.97 9.71 -8.28
C ILE A 152 0.50 9.44 -7.97
N GLY A 153 -0.26 10.48 -7.66
CA GLY A 153 -1.67 10.32 -7.34
C GLY A 153 -2.48 11.58 -7.56
N LEU A 154 -3.79 11.38 -7.62
CA LEU A 154 -4.79 12.43 -7.68
C LEU A 154 -5.87 12.11 -6.64
N GLY A 155 -6.39 13.14 -5.98
CA GLY A 155 -7.44 12.95 -5.02
C GLY A 155 -8.26 14.21 -4.80
N PHE A 156 -9.35 14.02 -4.07
CA PHE A 156 -10.27 15.08 -3.71
C PHE A 156 -10.65 14.98 -2.23
N ASP A 157 -10.49 16.07 -1.50
CA ASP A 157 -10.91 16.24 -0.11
C ASP A 157 -12.23 17.03 -0.09
N TYR A 158 -13.35 16.36 0.19
CA TYR A 158 -14.67 16.97 0.32
C TYR A 158 -14.89 17.50 1.73
N PHE A 159 -15.28 18.77 1.87
CA PHE A 159 -15.55 19.40 3.16
C PHE A 159 -16.85 18.89 3.77
N VAL A 160 -16.77 18.19 4.91
CA VAL A 160 -17.94 17.75 5.69
C VAL A 160 -18.09 18.52 6.99
N GLY A 161 -17.09 19.33 7.36
CA GLY A 161 -17.07 20.18 8.54
C GLY A 161 -15.91 21.16 8.52
N ALA A 162 -15.81 22.00 9.55
CA ALA A 162 -14.76 23.03 9.62
C ALA A 162 -13.32 22.45 9.65
N ARG A 163 -13.18 21.25 10.20
CA ARG A 163 -11.88 20.55 10.36
C ARG A 163 -11.86 19.16 9.75
N SER A 164 -12.97 18.73 9.14
CA SER A 164 -13.21 17.36 8.73
C SER A 164 -13.48 17.28 7.25
N MET A 165 -12.82 16.36 6.58
CA MET A 165 -12.97 16.12 5.14
C MET A 165 -13.05 14.63 4.84
N VAL A 166 -13.86 14.26 3.86
CA VAL A 166 -13.82 12.92 3.25
C VAL A 166 -12.87 12.98 2.07
N ARG A 167 -11.89 12.09 2.05
CA ARG A 167 -10.86 11.99 1.02
C ARG A 167 -11.14 10.82 0.10
N ALA A 168 -11.13 11.05 -1.20
CA ALA A 168 -11.04 10.03 -2.23
C ALA A 168 -9.73 10.23 -3.01
N GLU A 169 -8.97 9.14 -3.23
CA GLU A 169 -7.66 9.21 -3.86
C GLU A 169 -7.41 7.99 -4.74
N ILE A 170 -6.75 8.20 -5.86
CA ILE A 170 -6.18 7.15 -6.70
C ILE A 170 -4.68 7.38 -6.83
N GLU A 171 -3.90 6.34 -6.64
CA GLU A 171 -2.45 6.35 -6.68
C GLU A 171 -1.94 5.32 -7.69
N TYR A 172 -0.88 5.68 -8.38
CA TYR A 172 -0.07 4.77 -9.19
C TYR A 172 1.33 4.72 -8.60
N ILE A 173 1.78 3.53 -8.26
CA ILE A 173 3.06 3.24 -7.63
C ILE A 173 3.89 2.42 -8.61
N LYS A 174 5.15 2.81 -8.78
CA LYS A 174 6.11 2.06 -9.59
C LYS A 174 7.46 2.01 -8.88
N GLY A 175 7.99 0.81 -8.72
CA GLY A 175 9.22 0.57 -7.97
C GLY A 175 10.18 -0.39 -8.64
N GLU A 176 11.15 -0.82 -7.86
CA GLU A 176 12.13 -1.84 -8.22
C GLU A 176 11.46 -3.20 -8.39
N ASN A 177 12.18 -4.17 -8.99
CA ASN A 177 11.73 -5.55 -9.21
C ASN A 177 10.38 -5.66 -9.93
N ASN A 178 10.14 -4.76 -10.91
CA ASN A 178 8.89 -4.66 -11.65
C ASN A 178 7.64 -4.45 -10.76
N LEU A 179 7.83 -3.88 -9.57
CA LEU A 179 6.71 -3.49 -8.72
C LEU A 179 5.86 -2.44 -9.42
N THR A 180 4.58 -2.73 -9.58
CA THR A 180 3.57 -1.78 -10.03
C THR A 180 2.32 -1.95 -9.17
N ALA A 181 1.75 -0.86 -8.68
CA ALA A 181 0.48 -0.93 -7.96
C ALA A 181 -0.43 0.24 -8.33
N THR A 182 -1.71 -0.06 -8.47
CA THR A 182 -2.77 0.94 -8.57
C THR A 182 -3.65 0.83 -7.35
N VAL A 183 -3.79 1.93 -6.60
CA VAL A 183 -4.52 1.95 -5.33
C VAL A 183 -5.61 3.00 -5.37
N ALA A 184 -6.84 2.60 -5.08
CA ALA A 184 -7.97 3.51 -4.91
C ALA A 184 -8.39 3.50 -3.44
N THR A 185 -8.43 4.66 -2.80
CA THR A 185 -8.74 4.77 -1.37
C THR A 185 -9.89 5.74 -1.11
N LEU A 186 -10.64 5.46 -0.05
CA LEU A 186 -11.60 6.36 0.55
C LEU A 186 -11.26 6.52 2.03
N GLY A 187 -11.27 7.75 2.53
CA GLY A 187 -10.80 7.99 3.88
C GLY A 187 -11.34 9.29 4.49
N PHE A 188 -10.77 9.58 5.63
CA PHE A 188 -11.11 10.75 6.42
C PHE A 188 -9.86 11.52 6.78
N ARG A 189 -9.90 12.85 6.55
CA ARG A 189 -8.87 13.80 6.94
C ARG A 189 -9.40 14.70 8.06
N TYR A 190 -8.61 14.86 9.10
CA TYR A 190 -8.89 15.75 10.21
C TYR A 190 -7.76 16.77 10.39
N ASN A 191 -8.09 18.06 10.36
CA ASN A 191 -7.17 19.17 10.60
C ASN A 191 -7.27 19.58 12.09
N PHE A 192 -6.13 19.71 12.74
CA PHE A 192 -6.05 20.08 14.17
C PHE A 192 -6.29 21.57 14.41
#